data_1d4e40a26d7a0acb2597d14a439d5059
#
_entry.id   1d4e40a26d7a0acb2597d14a439d5059
#
_cell.length_a   1.000
_cell.length_b   1.000
_cell.length_c   1.000
_cell.angle_alpha   90.00
_cell.angle_beta   90.00
_cell.angle_gamma   90.00
#
_symmetry.space_group_name_H-M   'P 1'
#
loop_
_entity.id
_entity.type
_entity.pdbx_description
1 polymer ?
#
loop_
_entity_poly.entity_id
_entity_poly.type
_entity_poly.pdbx_seq_one_letter_code
_entity_poly.pdbx_strand_id
1 'polypeptide(L)'
;DGIDADFLPVNFIGRSDNQEYEQFSQEIRLASDVDGRFSWVAGANYIDSKQEIDRMVSVDGTFGQPGIVGAITGGLPTILAYNPTQLAGIEPLLGLPAGSLPVGVEGLTMWSQVGRLSRWQQDTESWAVFLQGTFNITDNLSVTAGVRYTEEEKSADAQTWLNSTAQGLATQTADPLVGLTTAGDIGNFLQQSLQGAFFDSYAHHFIEDRDTDQTIPAVSLNWTPSDDHLLYASYSEGFKSGGFNAVDDQNPVFVAVPTAECPDQACRTQPGTGFEYDDETAWSFEVGGKHTFLDGRMRVNWAYYNSEYEDQQ
;
A
#
# COMPACT_ATOMS: atom_id res chain seq x y z
N ASP A 1 -16.10 -8.20 -3.08
CA ASP A 1 -16.43 -8.91 -4.33
C ASP A 1 -15.30 -9.85 -4.68
N GLY A 2 -15.64 -11.14 -4.95
CA GLY A 2 -14.67 -12.13 -5.40
C GLY A 2 -14.46 -12.04 -6.92
N ILE A 3 -13.22 -12.17 -7.36
CA ILE A 3 -12.88 -12.22 -8.77
C ILE A 3 -12.37 -13.63 -9.09
N ASP A 4 -12.92 -14.24 -10.13
CA ASP A 4 -12.34 -15.41 -10.77
C ASP A 4 -11.13 -14.95 -11.59
N ALA A 5 -9.94 -15.21 -11.06
CA ALA A 5 -8.69 -14.70 -11.65
C ALA A 5 -8.13 -15.61 -12.76
N ASP A 6 -8.66 -16.81 -12.94
CA ASP A 6 -8.14 -17.79 -13.90
C ASP A 6 -8.99 -17.96 -15.14
N PHE A 7 -10.20 -17.40 -15.17
CA PHE A 7 -11.16 -17.46 -16.28
C PHE A 7 -11.52 -18.88 -16.70
N LEU A 8 -11.34 -19.86 -15.82
CA LEU A 8 -11.75 -21.23 -16.06
C LEU A 8 -13.20 -21.46 -15.57
N PRO A 9 -13.91 -22.48 -16.05
CA PRO A 9 -15.26 -22.77 -15.60
C PRO A 9 -15.36 -23.26 -14.14
N VAL A 10 -14.24 -23.31 -13.43
CA VAL A 10 -14.09 -23.70 -12.03
C VAL A 10 -13.11 -22.71 -11.37
N ASN A 11 -13.50 -22.11 -10.28
CA ASN A 11 -12.63 -21.18 -9.53
C ASN A 11 -11.41 -21.93 -8.97
N PHE A 12 -10.28 -21.73 -9.62
CA PHE A 12 -9.00 -22.24 -9.14
C PHE A 12 -8.28 -21.23 -8.25
N ILE A 13 -8.31 -19.96 -8.65
CA ILE A 13 -7.77 -18.84 -7.88
C ILE A 13 -8.89 -17.84 -7.65
N GLY A 14 -9.19 -17.58 -6.41
CA GLY A 14 -10.16 -16.57 -5.98
C GLY A 14 -9.48 -15.43 -5.26
N ARG A 15 -9.98 -14.22 -5.47
CA ARG A 15 -9.59 -13.03 -4.71
C ARG A 15 -10.83 -12.35 -4.15
N SER A 16 -10.77 -11.97 -2.89
CA SER A 16 -11.80 -11.18 -2.22
C SER A 16 -11.13 -10.02 -1.49
N ASP A 17 -11.62 -8.81 -1.70
CA ASP A 17 -11.18 -7.61 -1.00
C ASP A 17 -12.39 -6.98 -0.31
N ASN A 18 -12.23 -6.60 0.96
CA ASN A 18 -13.15 -5.75 1.69
C ASN A 18 -12.39 -4.51 2.15
N GLN A 19 -12.95 -3.33 1.92
CA GLN A 19 -12.33 -2.06 2.31
C GLN A 19 -13.34 -1.25 3.08
N GLU A 20 -12.86 -0.64 4.17
CA GLU A 20 -13.59 0.33 4.97
C GLU A 20 -12.72 1.58 5.11
N TYR A 21 -13.35 2.74 4.99
CA TYR A 21 -12.68 4.02 5.11
C TYR A 21 -13.57 4.98 5.89
N GLU A 22 -13.01 5.53 6.96
CA GLU A 22 -13.65 6.55 7.78
C GLU A 22 -12.77 7.80 7.80
N GLN A 23 -13.37 8.98 7.75
CA GLN A 23 -12.64 10.24 7.83
C GLN A 23 -13.45 11.29 8.56
N PHE A 24 -12.77 12.00 9.45
CA PHE A 24 -13.20 13.28 9.98
C PHE A 24 -12.29 14.38 9.44
N SER A 25 -12.87 15.49 8.98
CA SER A 25 -12.08 16.65 8.56
C SER A 25 -12.75 17.96 8.99
N GLN A 26 -11.91 18.90 9.35
CA GLN A 26 -12.34 20.23 9.77
C GLN A 26 -11.40 21.29 9.18
N GLU A 27 -11.97 22.33 8.58
CA GLU A 27 -11.21 23.50 8.10
C GLU A 27 -11.79 24.78 8.66
N ILE A 28 -10.90 25.69 9.05
CA ILE A 28 -11.23 27.07 9.40
C ILE A 28 -10.45 27.97 8.46
N ARG A 29 -11.16 28.92 7.84
CA ARG A 29 -10.59 29.86 6.89
C ARG A 29 -11.02 31.28 7.21
N LEU A 30 -10.06 32.20 7.18
CA LEU A 30 -10.25 33.62 7.34
C LEU A 30 -9.74 34.32 6.08
N ALA A 31 -10.45 35.31 5.60
CA ALA A 31 -10.05 36.11 4.46
C ALA A 31 -10.30 37.60 4.74
N SER A 32 -9.41 38.44 4.24
CA SER A 32 -9.63 39.87 4.24
C SER A 32 -10.60 40.29 3.13
N ASP A 33 -11.08 41.53 3.22
CA ASP A 33 -11.76 42.18 2.11
C ASP A 33 -10.80 42.38 0.93
N VAL A 34 -11.33 42.28 -0.29
CA VAL A 34 -10.54 42.32 -1.54
C VAL A 34 -10.40 43.76 -2.10
N ASP A 35 -11.08 44.74 -1.52
CA ASP A 35 -11.12 46.11 -2.04
C ASP A 35 -9.86 46.95 -1.74
N GLY A 36 -8.86 46.36 -1.06
CA GLY A 36 -7.59 47.00 -0.70
C GLY A 36 -6.44 46.72 -1.61
N ARG A 37 -5.30 47.43 -1.38
CA ARG A 37 -4.01 47.08 -2.01
C ARG A 37 -3.45 45.74 -1.56
N PHE A 38 -3.89 45.25 -0.43
CA PHE A 38 -3.50 44.02 0.15
C PHE A 38 -4.71 43.18 0.55
N SER A 39 -4.79 41.98 0.01
CA SER A 39 -5.76 40.97 0.42
C SER A 39 -5.04 39.71 0.86
N TRP A 40 -5.63 38.97 1.79
CA TRP A 40 -5.04 37.74 2.32
C TRP A 40 -6.09 36.71 2.67
N VAL A 41 -5.68 35.47 2.65
CA VAL A 41 -6.41 34.34 3.22
C VAL A 41 -5.45 33.55 4.11
N ALA A 42 -5.95 33.15 5.27
CA ALA A 42 -5.25 32.27 6.20
C ALA A 42 -6.22 31.17 6.66
N GLY A 43 -5.68 30.02 6.98
CA GLY A 43 -6.51 28.95 7.49
C GLY A 43 -5.72 27.86 8.13
N ALA A 44 -6.47 26.95 8.75
CA ALA A 44 -5.96 25.71 9.32
C ALA A 44 -6.93 24.58 8.96
N ASN A 45 -6.40 23.42 8.70
CA ASN A 45 -7.19 22.21 8.53
C ASN A 45 -6.66 21.07 9.39
N TYR A 46 -7.55 20.17 9.75
CA TYR A 46 -7.28 18.94 10.47
C TYR A 46 -8.00 17.79 9.77
N ILE A 47 -7.33 16.67 9.66
CA ILE A 47 -7.86 15.43 9.08
C ILE A 47 -7.45 14.29 10.02
N ASP A 48 -8.41 13.43 10.30
CA ASP A 48 -8.24 12.16 11.00
C ASP A 48 -8.94 11.11 10.16
N SER A 49 -8.23 10.09 9.74
CA SER A 49 -8.79 9.04 8.89
C SER A 49 -8.25 7.67 9.24
N LYS A 50 -9.12 6.68 9.05
CA LYS A 50 -8.81 5.27 9.21
C LYS A 50 -9.19 4.51 7.97
N GLN A 51 -8.28 3.68 7.49
CA GLN A 51 -8.52 2.77 6.38
C GLN A 51 -8.22 1.33 6.80
N GLU A 52 -9.16 0.43 6.53
CA GLU A 52 -8.99 -0.99 6.72
C GLU A 52 -9.15 -1.72 5.39
N ILE A 53 -8.27 -2.71 5.15
CA ILE A 53 -8.32 -3.56 3.96
C ILE A 53 -8.16 -5.01 4.42
N ASP A 54 -9.21 -5.79 4.29
CA ASP A 54 -9.17 -7.23 4.44
C ASP A 54 -9.10 -7.87 3.05
N ARG A 55 -8.05 -8.61 2.77
CA ARG A 55 -7.84 -9.27 1.48
C ARG A 55 -7.63 -10.75 1.66
N MET A 56 -8.30 -11.55 0.83
CA MET A 56 -8.08 -12.98 0.74
C MET A 56 -7.71 -13.35 -0.69
N VAL A 57 -6.63 -14.09 -0.84
CA VAL A 57 -6.29 -14.80 -2.06
C VAL A 57 -6.38 -16.29 -1.74
N SER A 58 -7.20 -17.03 -2.46
CA SER A 58 -7.41 -18.46 -2.22
C SER A 58 -7.11 -19.27 -3.46
N VAL A 59 -6.62 -20.48 -3.24
CA VAL A 59 -6.44 -21.50 -4.27
C VAL A 59 -7.28 -22.71 -3.88
N ASP A 60 -8.20 -23.08 -4.74
CA ASP A 60 -8.97 -24.31 -4.59
C ASP A 60 -8.42 -25.41 -5.50
N GLY A 61 -7.58 -26.25 -4.91
CA GLY A 61 -7.00 -27.38 -5.61
C GLY A 61 -7.92 -28.62 -5.69
N THR A 62 -9.20 -28.49 -5.31
CA THR A 62 -10.15 -29.60 -5.30
C THR A 62 -10.65 -29.99 -6.70
N PHE A 63 -10.03 -29.49 -7.75
CA PHE A 63 -10.35 -29.86 -9.14
C PHE A 63 -10.49 -31.37 -9.41
N GLY A 64 -10.34 -32.19 -8.39
CA GLY A 64 -10.40 -33.64 -8.55
C GLY A 64 -9.32 -34.18 -9.48
N GLN A 65 -8.40 -33.31 -9.90
CA GLN A 65 -7.33 -33.63 -10.83
C GLN A 65 -5.98 -33.23 -10.20
N PRO A 66 -5.30 -34.14 -9.52
CA PRO A 66 -3.94 -33.91 -9.00
C PRO A 66 -2.96 -33.41 -10.07
N GLY A 67 -3.28 -33.63 -11.35
CA GLY A 67 -2.41 -33.33 -12.47
C GLY A 67 -2.22 -31.84 -12.76
N ILE A 68 -3.19 -30.95 -12.52
CA ILE A 68 -3.06 -29.53 -12.85
C ILE A 68 -2.13 -28.84 -11.85
N VAL A 69 -2.36 -29.05 -10.56
CA VAL A 69 -1.49 -28.49 -9.53
C VAL A 69 -0.08 -29.09 -9.63
N GLY A 70 0.05 -30.36 -9.92
CA GLY A 70 1.34 -31.00 -10.18
C GLY A 70 2.07 -30.43 -11.39
N ALA A 71 1.37 -30.05 -12.44
CA ALA A 71 1.96 -29.41 -13.61
C ALA A 71 2.43 -27.97 -13.33
N ILE A 72 1.66 -27.20 -12.56
CA ILE A 72 2.00 -25.81 -12.20
C ILE A 72 3.18 -25.76 -11.23
N THR A 73 3.27 -26.69 -10.30
CA THR A 73 4.28 -26.68 -9.23
C THR A 73 5.46 -27.62 -9.46
N GLY A 74 5.60 -28.14 -10.69
CA GLY A 74 6.70 -29.03 -11.05
C GLY A 74 6.65 -30.41 -10.38
N GLY A 75 5.45 -30.89 -10.02
CA GLY A 75 5.25 -32.24 -9.48
C GLY A 75 5.37 -32.38 -7.97
N LEU A 76 5.82 -31.34 -7.25
CA LEU A 76 5.94 -31.37 -5.78
C LEU A 76 4.64 -31.66 -5.05
N PRO A 77 3.49 -31.11 -5.40
CA PRO A 77 2.23 -31.42 -4.74
C PRO A 77 1.71 -32.82 -4.99
N THR A 78 2.09 -33.45 -6.08
CA THR A 78 1.73 -34.84 -6.36
C THR A 78 2.47 -35.85 -5.46
N ILE A 79 3.65 -35.48 -5.00
CA ILE A 79 4.43 -36.30 -4.05
C ILE A 79 3.83 -36.20 -2.65
N LEU A 80 3.25 -35.04 -2.32
CA LEU A 80 2.65 -34.75 -1.02
C LEU A 80 1.14 -35.08 -0.99
N ALA A 81 0.65 -35.82 -1.97
CA ALA A 81 -0.75 -36.24 -1.99
C ALA A 81 -1.01 -37.31 -0.93
N TYR A 82 -1.51 -37.00 0.15
CA TYR A 82 -2.63 -37.36 0.98
C TYR A 82 -2.77 -38.67 1.64
N ASN A 83 -2.26 -39.69 1.12
CA ASN A 83 -2.47 -41.03 1.67
C ASN A 83 -1.39 -41.26 2.73
N PRO A 84 -1.76 -41.46 4.01
CA PRO A 84 -0.78 -41.70 5.07
C PRO A 84 0.18 -42.84 4.73
N THR A 85 -0.30 -43.85 3.99
CA THR A 85 0.51 -45.01 3.58
C THR A 85 1.56 -44.60 2.51
N GLN A 86 1.21 -43.72 1.60
CA GLN A 86 2.16 -43.21 0.58
C GLN A 86 3.16 -42.25 1.21
N LEU A 87 2.72 -41.40 2.13
CA LEU A 87 3.60 -40.51 2.87
C LEU A 87 4.61 -41.27 3.72
N ALA A 88 4.16 -42.31 4.43
CA ALA A 88 5.03 -43.18 5.20
C ALA A 88 6.12 -43.91 4.35
N GLY A 89 5.87 -44.06 3.05
CA GLY A 89 6.86 -44.60 2.10
C GLY A 89 7.83 -43.54 1.59
N ILE A 90 7.41 -42.28 1.54
CA ILE A 90 8.21 -41.15 1.00
C ILE A 90 9.10 -40.52 2.08
N GLU A 91 8.59 -40.39 3.31
CA GLU A 91 9.33 -39.78 4.43
C GLU A 91 10.74 -40.38 4.65
N PRO A 92 10.93 -41.71 4.67
CA PRO A 92 12.27 -42.30 4.80
C PRO A 92 13.17 -41.98 3.62
N LEU A 93 12.62 -41.84 2.39
CA LEU A 93 13.40 -41.50 1.20
C LEU A 93 13.93 -40.08 1.24
N LEU A 94 13.19 -39.20 1.94
CA LEU A 94 13.57 -37.79 2.18
C LEU A 94 14.42 -37.63 3.46
N GLY A 95 14.65 -38.71 4.20
CA GLY A 95 15.34 -38.64 5.49
C GLY A 95 14.53 -38.02 6.60
N LEU A 96 13.22 -38.01 6.44
CA LEU A 96 12.30 -37.39 7.40
C LEU A 96 11.75 -38.43 8.39
N PRO A 97 11.50 -38.05 9.66
CA PRO A 97 10.77 -38.88 10.61
C PRO A 97 9.33 -39.18 10.13
N ALA A 98 8.80 -40.31 10.57
CA ALA A 98 7.41 -40.67 10.25
C ALA A 98 6.41 -39.62 10.78
N GLY A 99 5.48 -39.23 9.93
CA GLY A 99 4.49 -38.19 10.23
C GLY A 99 4.99 -36.76 10.05
N SER A 100 6.14 -36.56 9.43
CA SER A 100 6.67 -35.23 9.12
C SER A 100 5.93 -34.55 7.97
N LEU A 101 5.42 -35.34 7.02
CA LEU A 101 4.67 -34.77 5.91
C LEU A 101 3.20 -34.58 6.29
N PRO A 102 2.59 -33.47 5.89
CA PRO A 102 1.19 -33.17 6.22
C PRO A 102 0.27 -34.20 5.57
N VAL A 103 -0.57 -34.83 6.38
CA VAL A 103 -1.60 -35.76 5.94
C VAL A 103 -2.80 -34.96 5.45
N GLY A 104 -3.01 -34.90 4.16
CA GLY A 104 -4.20 -34.32 3.57
C GLY A 104 -5.44 -35.23 3.74
N VAL A 105 -6.60 -34.70 3.42
CA VAL A 105 -7.82 -35.49 3.27
C VAL A 105 -7.65 -36.33 2.00
N GLU A 106 -8.10 -37.62 2.07
CA GLU A 106 -7.98 -38.54 0.94
C GLU A 106 -8.64 -37.94 -0.32
N GLY A 107 -7.85 -37.85 -1.41
CA GLY A 107 -8.29 -37.25 -2.66
C GLY A 107 -8.03 -35.75 -2.81
N LEU A 108 -7.50 -35.08 -1.77
CA LEU A 108 -7.19 -33.66 -1.81
C LEU A 108 -5.68 -33.43 -1.71
N THR A 109 -5.13 -32.36 -2.34
CA THR A 109 -3.74 -31.96 -2.23
C THR A 109 -3.53 -31.06 -1.00
N MET A 110 -2.30 -30.93 -0.55
CA MET A 110 -1.94 -29.92 0.45
C MET A 110 -2.30 -28.48 -0.01
N TRP A 111 -2.55 -28.31 -1.30
CA TRP A 111 -3.01 -27.06 -1.93
C TRP A 111 -4.53 -26.93 -2.02
N SER A 112 -5.27 -27.95 -1.57
CA SER A 112 -6.71 -27.84 -1.54
C SER A 112 -7.11 -26.81 -0.50
N GLN A 113 -7.82 -25.78 -0.94
CA GLN A 113 -8.32 -24.73 -0.07
C GLN A 113 -7.23 -24.05 0.79
N VAL A 114 -6.15 -23.68 0.17
CA VAL A 114 -5.14 -22.83 0.80
C VAL A 114 -5.43 -21.38 0.50
N GLY A 115 -5.09 -20.51 1.42
CA GLY A 115 -5.30 -19.07 1.26
C GLY A 115 -4.25 -18.24 1.96
N ARG A 116 -4.06 -17.06 1.43
CA ARG A 116 -3.40 -15.95 2.08
C ARG A 116 -4.50 -14.96 2.52
N LEU A 117 -4.54 -14.67 3.79
CA LEU A 117 -5.40 -13.64 4.36
C LEU A 117 -4.51 -12.50 4.82
N SER A 118 -4.78 -11.31 4.34
CA SER A 118 -4.06 -10.11 4.73
C SER A 118 -5.05 -9.11 5.30
N ARG A 119 -4.72 -8.56 6.44
CA ARG A 119 -5.38 -7.39 7.02
C ARG A 119 -4.38 -6.27 7.09
N TRP A 120 -4.78 -5.13 6.62
CA TRP A 120 -4.02 -3.90 6.70
C TRP A 120 -4.92 -2.80 7.21
N GLN A 121 -4.44 -2.09 8.21
CA GLN A 121 -5.09 -0.92 8.76
C GLN A 121 -4.08 0.22 8.73
N GLN A 122 -4.53 1.39 8.33
CA GLN A 122 -3.77 2.63 8.47
C GLN A 122 -4.62 3.69 9.13
N ASP A 123 -4.07 4.25 10.19
CA ASP A 123 -4.58 5.45 10.82
C ASP A 123 -3.70 6.63 10.36
N THR A 124 -4.33 7.75 10.02
CA THR A 124 -3.64 8.95 9.55
C THR A 124 -4.21 10.16 10.25
N GLU A 125 -3.36 10.91 10.94
CA GLU A 125 -3.67 12.20 11.51
C GLU A 125 -2.85 13.28 10.79
N SER A 126 -3.49 14.34 10.32
CA SER A 126 -2.81 15.42 9.61
C SER A 126 -3.38 16.77 9.99
N TRP A 127 -2.51 17.73 10.23
CA TRP A 127 -2.91 19.11 10.37
C TRP A 127 -2.03 20.01 9.50
N ALA A 128 -2.62 21.12 9.09
CA ALA A 128 -1.87 22.11 8.33
C ALA A 128 -2.36 23.52 8.64
N VAL A 129 -1.44 24.47 8.48
CA VAL A 129 -1.74 25.90 8.50
C VAL A 129 -1.25 26.53 7.20
N PHE A 130 -1.97 27.50 6.70
CA PHE A 130 -1.58 28.22 5.49
C PHE A 130 -1.89 29.69 5.58
N LEU A 131 -1.08 30.45 4.86
CA LEU A 131 -1.27 31.90 4.64
C LEU A 131 -0.92 32.22 3.20
N GLN A 132 -1.79 32.98 2.55
CA GLN A 132 -1.52 33.55 1.24
C GLN A 132 -1.91 35.03 1.24
N GLY A 133 -1.08 35.87 0.66
CA GLY A 133 -1.36 37.29 0.49
C GLY A 133 -1.15 37.74 -0.94
N THR A 134 -2.00 38.63 -1.41
CA THR A 134 -1.87 39.31 -2.69
C THR A 134 -1.67 40.79 -2.45
N PHE A 135 -0.61 41.35 -3.00
CA PHE A 135 -0.30 42.76 -2.94
C PHE A 135 -0.34 43.40 -4.34
N ASN A 136 -1.22 44.35 -4.53
CA ASN A 136 -1.31 45.16 -5.73
C ASN A 136 -0.24 46.26 -5.68
N ILE A 137 0.88 46.06 -6.37
CA ILE A 137 2.00 47.00 -6.45
C ILE A 137 1.53 48.27 -7.17
N THR A 138 0.82 48.07 -8.28
CA THR A 138 0.12 49.09 -9.06
C THR A 138 -1.27 48.55 -9.46
N ASP A 139 -2.06 49.34 -10.14
CA ASP A 139 -3.39 48.90 -10.62
C ASP A 139 -3.29 47.73 -11.64
N ASN A 140 -2.15 47.56 -12.25
CA ASN A 140 -1.91 46.56 -13.28
C ASN A 140 -0.81 45.53 -12.95
N LEU A 141 -0.21 45.60 -11.76
CA LEU A 141 0.84 44.69 -11.34
C LEU A 141 0.55 44.20 -9.92
N SER A 142 0.46 42.90 -9.77
CA SER A 142 0.24 42.26 -8.47
C SER A 142 1.19 41.10 -8.23
N VAL A 143 1.55 40.89 -6.98
CA VAL A 143 2.28 39.73 -6.49
C VAL A 143 1.41 38.99 -5.47
N THR A 144 1.36 37.67 -5.63
CA THR A 144 0.75 36.78 -4.66
C THR A 144 1.83 35.87 -4.11
N ALA A 145 1.92 35.75 -2.80
CA ALA A 145 2.81 34.82 -2.12
C ALA A 145 2.04 34.03 -1.07
N GLY A 146 2.33 32.75 -0.96
CA GLY A 146 1.70 31.87 0.00
C GLY A 146 2.68 30.85 0.54
N VAL A 147 2.35 30.32 1.70
CA VAL A 147 3.07 29.23 2.34
C VAL A 147 2.05 28.33 3.06
N ARG A 148 2.29 27.06 2.99
CA ARG A 148 1.57 26.04 3.76
C ARG A 148 2.58 25.19 4.52
N TYR A 149 2.33 25.00 5.81
CA TYR A 149 2.99 23.99 6.62
C TYR A 149 2.01 22.87 6.90
N THR A 150 2.44 21.65 6.73
CA THR A 150 1.66 20.43 6.99
C THR A 150 2.49 19.50 7.85
N GLU A 151 1.86 18.88 8.83
CA GLU A 151 2.41 17.78 9.63
C GLU A 151 1.42 16.63 9.55
N GLU A 152 1.93 15.43 9.33
CA GLU A 152 1.14 14.23 9.16
C GLU A 152 1.83 13.05 9.86
N GLU A 153 1.05 12.33 10.65
CA GLU A 153 1.43 11.10 11.32
C GLU A 153 0.63 9.95 10.69
N LYS A 154 1.31 8.86 10.36
CA LYS A 154 0.69 7.62 9.86
C LYS A 154 1.14 6.46 10.71
N SER A 155 0.20 5.60 11.08
CA SER A 155 0.46 4.31 11.70
C SER A 155 -0.17 3.21 10.88
N ALA A 156 0.59 2.17 10.54
CA ALA A 156 0.10 1.03 9.78
C ALA A 156 0.27 -0.26 10.57
N ASP A 157 -0.80 -1.03 10.68
CA ASP A 157 -0.83 -2.40 11.21
C ASP A 157 -1.05 -3.36 10.04
N ALA A 158 -0.02 -4.16 9.73
CA ALA A 158 -0.03 -5.12 8.64
C ALA A 158 0.09 -6.54 9.15
N GLN A 159 -0.92 -7.35 8.87
CA GLN A 159 -0.97 -8.73 9.31
C GLN A 159 -1.32 -9.67 8.14
N THR A 160 -0.52 -10.72 7.96
CA THR A 160 -0.76 -11.74 6.94
C THR A 160 -0.69 -13.13 7.53
N TRP A 161 -1.66 -13.95 7.17
CA TRP A 161 -1.73 -15.36 7.53
C TRP A 161 -1.74 -16.24 6.29
N LEU A 162 -1.08 -17.37 6.39
CA LEU A 162 -1.26 -18.47 5.44
C LEU A 162 -2.17 -19.53 6.08
N ASN A 163 -3.16 -19.96 5.36
CA ASN A 163 -4.20 -20.86 5.84
C ASN A 163 -4.35 -22.08 4.92
N SER A 164 -4.62 -23.24 5.51
CA SER A 164 -5.07 -24.43 4.80
C SER A 164 -6.27 -25.04 5.48
N THR A 165 -7.43 -24.94 4.86
CA THR A 165 -8.67 -25.54 5.36
C THR A 165 -8.73 -27.04 5.10
N ALA A 166 -8.03 -27.54 4.09
CA ALA A 166 -8.00 -28.96 3.74
C ALA A 166 -7.45 -29.86 4.85
N GLN A 167 -6.58 -29.33 5.67
CA GLN A 167 -5.95 -30.08 6.75
C GLN A 167 -6.47 -29.72 8.14
N GLY A 168 -7.49 -28.88 8.21
CA GLY A 168 -8.00 -28.37 9.48
C GLY A 168 -6.96 -27.55 10.25
N LEU A 169 -5.91 -27.10 9.57
CA LEU A 169 -4.90 -26.22 10.15
C LEU A 169 -5.51 -24.84 10.30
N ALA A 170 -5.47 -24.36 11.51
CA ALA A 170 -5.75 -22.97 11.80
C ALA A 170 -4.73 -22.08 11.07
N THR A 171 -5.10 -20.85 10.91
CA THR A 171 -4.23 -19.77 10.46
C THR A 171 -2.84 -19.90 11.07
N GLN A 172 -1.85 -19.89 10.22
CA GLN A 172 -0.48 -20.04 10.68
C GLN A 172 0.14 -18.67 10.83
N THR A 173 0.55 -18.39 12.04
CA THR A 173 1.27 -17.18 12.40
C THR A 173 2.75 -17.43 12.61
N ALA A 174 3.22 -18.67 12.38
CA ALA A 174 4.51 -19.12 12.86
C ALA A 174 5.66 -18.87 11.89
N ASP A 175 6.73 -18.32 12.40
CA ASP A 175 8.02 -18.44 11.73
C ASP A 175 8.45 -19.91 11.72
N PRO A 176 8.64 -20.49 10.53
CA PRO A 176 8.80 -21.93 10.37
C PRO A 176 10.10 -22.48 10.96
N LEU A 177 11.06 -21.66 11.35
CA LEU A 177 12.35 -22.12 11.84
C LEU A 177 12.45 -22.20 13.37
N VAL A 178 11.42 -21.73 14.09
CA VAL A 178 11.45 -21.71 15.55
C VAL A 178 10.63 -22.87 16.10
N GLY A 179 11.28 -23.72 16.90
CA GLY A 179 10.58 -24.79 17.63
C GLY A 179 10.30 -26.07 16.88
N LEU A 180 11.09 -26.41 15.85
CA LEU A 180 11.00 -27.69 15.12
C LEU A 180 11.45 -28.85 16.03
N THR A 181 10.58 -29.27 16.93
CA THR A 181 10.90 -30.33 17.92
C THR A 181 10.16 -31.64 17.67
N THR A 182 9.07 -31.59 16.92
CA THR A 182 8.24 -32.76 16.62
C THR A 182 8.08 -32.97 15.11
N ALA A 183 7.67 -34.19 14.74
CA ALA A 183 7.34 -34.51 13.35
C ALA A 183 6.20 -33.62 12.80
N GLY A 184 5.25 -33.23 13.66
CA GLY A 184 4.16 -32.30 13.31
C GLY A 184 4.70 -30.92 12.99
N ASP A 185 5.66 -30.42 13.74
CA ASP A 185 6.28 -29.12 13.51
C ASP A 185 6.99 -29.08 12.15
N ILE A 186 7.72 -30.17 11.81
CA ILE A 186 8.38 -30.30 10.51
C ILE A 186 7.35 -30.32 9.38
N GLY A 187 6.24 -31.01 9.55
CA GLY A 187 5.16 -31.04 8.57
C GLY A 187 4.55 -29.66 8.33
N ASN A 188 4.27 -28.95 9.41
CA ASN A 188 3.76 -27.57 9.34
C ASN A 188 4.78 -26.64 8.67
N PHE A 189 6.06 -26.77 9.00
CA PHE A 189 7.13 -26.02 8.35
C PHE A 189 7.17 -26.22 6.83
N LEU A 190 7.16 -27.47 6.38
CA LEU A 190 7.18 -27.79 4.96
C LEU A 190 5.96 -27.21 4.24
N GLN A 191 4.78 -27.34 4.85
CA GLN A 191 3.56 -26.79 4.28
C GLN A 191 3.61 -25.26 4.19
N GLN A 192 4.00 -24.57 5.23
CA GLN A 192 4.13 -23.12 5.24
C GLN A 192 5.15 -22.65 4.21
N SER A 193 6.31 -23.32 4.14
CA SER A 193 7.35 -22.96 3.19
C SER A 193 6.90 -23.10 1.74
N LEU A 194 6.12 -24.14 1.43
CA LEU A 194 5.57 -24.33 0.10
C LEU A 194 4.46 -23.34 -0.22
N GLN A 195 3.58 -23.04 0.74
CA GLN A 195 2.55 -22.03 0.58
C GLN A 195 3.16 -20.63 0.46
N GLY A 196 4.15 -20.31 1.29
CA GLY A 196 4.89 -19.06 1.21
C GLY A 196 5.56 -18.87 -0.15
N ALA A 197 6.20 -19.90 -0.67
CA ALA A 197 6.79 -19.86 -2.00
C ALA A 197 5.76 -19.70 -3.13
N PHE A 198 4.56 -20.28 -2.98
CA PHE A 198 3.49 -20.16 -3.96
C PHE A 198 2.87 -18.75 -3.96
N PHE A 199 2.60 -18.21 -2.78
CA PHE A 199 2.02 -16.88 -2.63
C PHE A 199 3.08 -15.76 -2.63
N ASP A 200 4.37 -16.11 -2.66
CA ASP A 200 5.51 -15.21 -2.49
C ASP A 200 5.37 -14.36 -1.20
N SER A 201 4.92 -15.00 -0.14
CA SER A 201 4.63 -14.35 1.12
C SER A 201 4.82 -15.29 2.30
N TYR A 202 4.98 -14.70 3.47
CA TYR A 202 5.09 -15.40 4.75
C TYR A 202 4.11 -14.79 5.75
N ALA A 203 3.73 -15.58 6.77
CA ALA A 203 2.97 -15.06 7.90
C ALA A 203 3.80 -13.99 8.61
N HIS A 204 3.19 -12.83 8.84
CA HIS A 204 3.83 -11.71 9.51
C HIS A 204 2.79 -10.84 10.22
N HIS A 205 3.27 -10.09 11.19
CA HIS A 205 2.52 -9.01 11.85
C HIS A 205 3.53 -7.95 12.29
N PHE A 206 3.36 -6.74 11.80
CA PHE A 206 4.18 -5.60 12.20
C PHE A 206 3.37 -4.32 12.19
N ILE A 207 3.79 -3.41 13.03
CA ILE A 207 3.24 -2.06 13.16
C ILE A 207 4.38 -1.10 12.90
N GLU A 208 4.14 -0.16 12.00
CA GLU A 208 5.12 0.87 11.64
C GLU A 208 4.47 2.24 11.67
N ASP A 209 5.22 3.19 12.17
CA ASP A 209 4.81 4.58 12.29
C ASP A 209 5.69 5.46 11.38
N ARG A 210 5.10 6.51 10.83
CA ARG A 210 5.79 7.49 10.00
C ARG A 210 5.29 8.88 10.29
N ASP A 211 6.24 9.80 10.48
CA ASP A 211 5.99 11.22 10.62
C ASP A 211 6.52 11.97 9.40
N THR A 212 5.74 12.92 8.91
CA THR A 212 6.13 13.78 7.79
C THR A 212 5.77 15.22 8.12
N ASP A 213 6.72 16.15 7.92
CA ASP A 213 6.44 17.57 7.94
C ASP A 213 6.98 18.26 6.68
N GLN A 214 6.19 19.15 6.11
CA GLN A 214 6.54 19.85 4.87
C GLN A 214 6.09 21.31 4.89
N THR A 215 6.96 22.15 4.38
CA THR A 215 6.67 23.57 4.14
C THR A 215 6.73 23.84 2.64
N ILE A 216 5.60 24.17 2.05
CA ILE A 216 5.49 24.39 0.61
C ILE A 216 5.17 25.87 0.30
N PRO A 217 6.12 26.61 -0.28
CA PRO A 217 5.92 27.98 -0.73
C PRO A 217 5.30 28.03 -2.14
N ALA A 218 4.62 29.13 -2.41
CA ALA A 218 4.20 29.48 -3.76
C ALA A 218 4.29 31.01 -3.94
N VAL A 219 4.69 31.45 -5.12
CA VAL A 219 4.72 32.87 -5.48
C VAL A 219 4.28 33.05 -6.92
N SER A 220 3.50 34.08 -7.19
CA SER A 220 3.16 34.48 -8.55
C SER A 220 3.21 35.99 -8.73
N LEU A 221 3.58 36.40 -9.91
CA LEU A 221 3.58 37.78 -10.38
C LEU A 221 2.61 37.86 -11.56
N ASN A 222 1.67 38.78 -11.51
CA ASN A 222 0.73 39.04 -12.59
C ASN A 222 0.83 40.48 -13.05
N TRP A 223 0.98 40.68 -14.36
CA TRP A 223 1.03 41.98 -14.98
C TRP A 223 0.01 42.09 -16.10
N THR A 224 -0.91 43.06 -15.96
CA THR A 224 -1.97 43.38 -16.92
C THR A 224 -1.71 44.73 -17.54
N PRO A 225 -0.78 44.85 -18.52
CA PRO A 225 -0.43 46.14 -19.13
C PRO A 225 -1.63 46.83 -19.80
N SER A 226 -2.66 46.10 -20.15
CA SER A 226 -3.96 46.58 -20.60
C SER A 226 -5.02 45.53 -20.35
N ASP A 227 -6.30 45.87 -20.52
CA ASP A 227 -7.45 44.95 -20.33
C ASP A 227 -7.38 43.73 -21.26
N ASP A 228 -6.65 43.80 -22.35
CA ASP A 228 -6.50 42.76 -23.34
C ASP A 228 -5.27 41.85 -23.15
N HIS A 229 -4.40 42.21 -22.23
CA HIS A 229 -3.12 41.51 -22.07
C HIS A 229 -2.79 41.20 -20.63
N LEU A 230 -2.51 39.93 -20.35
CA LEU A 230 -1.99 39.44 -19.07
C LEU A 230 -0.67 38.69 -19.34
N LEU A 231 0.34 39.02 -18.57
CA LEU A 231 1.58 38.26 -18.44
C LEU A 231 1.69 37.78 -17.00
N TYR A 232 2.23 36.58 -16.80
CA TYR A 232 2.42 36.05 -15.47
C TYR A 232 3.69 35.21 -15.39
N ALA A 233 4.22 35.12 -14.18
CA ALA A 233 5.25 34.18 -13.79
C ALA A 233 4.88 33.58 -12.43
N SER A 234 5.10 32.29 -12.24
CA SER A 234 4.85 31.61 -10.98
C SER A 234 5.92 30.59 -10.66
N TYR A 235 6.13 30.41 -9.37
CA TYR A 235 6.88 29.31 -8.79
C TYR A 235 6.06 28.69 -7.68
N SER A 236 6.02 27.38 -7.63
CA SER A 236 5.34 26.64 -6.56
C SER A 236 6.06 25.35 -6.28
N GLU A 237 6.02 24.97 -5.02
CA GLU A 237 6.40 23.63 -4.57
C GLU A 237 5.17 22.83 -4.19
N GLY A 238 5.30 21.52 -4.20
CA GLY A 238 4.29 20.58 -3.80
C GLY A 238 4.93 19.33 -3.23
N PHE A 239 4.16 18.56 -2.46
CA PHE A 239 4.57 17.26 -2.00
C PHE A 239 3.40 16.30 -1.96
N LYS A 240 3.72 15.02 -1.99
CA LYS A 240 2.83 13.93 -1.69
C LYS A 240 3.48 13.13 -0.57
N SER A 241 2.78 13.01 0.53
CA SER A 241 3.27 12.28 1.69
C SER A 241 3.53 10.82 1.34
N GLY A 242 4.63 10.31 1.84
CA GLY A 242 4.95 8.90 1.86
C GLY A 242 3.96 8.09 2.68
N GLY A 243 4.20 6.81 2.80
CA GLY A 243 3.29 5.94 3.53
C GLY A 243 3.69 4.49 3.45
N PHE A 244 2.69 3.63 3.61
CA PHE A 244 2.88 2.19 3.69
C PHE A 244 2.12 1.47 2.59
N ASN A 245 2.74 0.44 2.04
CA ASN A 245 2.15 -0.34 0.96
C ASN A 245 1.20 -1.40 1.52
N ALA A 246 -0.09 -1.20 1.32
CA ALA A 246 -1.13 -2.12 1.81
C ALA A 246 -1.11 -3.52 1.18
N VAL A 247 -0.37 -3.70 0.11
CA VAL A 247 -0.36 -4.94 -0.67
C VAL A 247 0.97 -5.64 -0.59
N ASP A 248 2.00 -4.88 -0.22
CA ASP A 248 3.35 -5.39 -0.21
C ASP A 248 3.63 -6.18 1.05
N ASP A 249 3.95 -7.40 0.84
CA ASP A 249 4.41 -8.37 1.79
C ASP A 249 5.74 -8.99 1.32
N GLN A 250 6.51 -8.20 0.57
CA GLN A 250 7.76 -8.63 -0.02
C GLN A 250 8.75 -9.07 1.04
N ASN A 251 8.80 -10.40 1.25
CA ASN A 251 9.82 -11.05 2.06
C ASN A 251 10.12 -10.33 3.39
N PRO A 252 9.15 -10.27 4.33
CA PRO A 252 9.38 -9.66 5.63
C PRO A 252 10.67 -10.19 6.24
N VAL A 253 11.44 -9.30 6.86
CA VAL A 253 12.71 -9.67 7.45
C VAL A 253 12.49 -10.71 8.55
N PHE A 254 13.30 -11.77 8.51
CA PHE A 254 13.25 -12.81 9.53
C PHE A 254 13.75 -12.28 10.88
N VAL A 255 12.88 -12.31 11.89
CA VAL A 255 13.24 -12.01 13.27
C VAL A 255 12.98 -13.25 14.12
N ALA A 256 14.03 -13.82 14.67
CA ALA A 256 13.98 -15.07 15.44
C ALA A 256 13.52 -14.88 16.91
N VAL A 257 12.94 -13.77 17.27
CA VAL A 257 12.59 -13.46 18.67
C VAL A 257 11.13 -13.11 18.79
N PRO A 258 10.42 -13.62 19.82
CA PRO A 258 9.05 -13.20 20.09
C PRO A 258 9.01 -11.72 20.42
N THR A 259 8.04 -11.03 19.87
CA THR A 259 7.74 -9.64 20.23
C THR A 259 6.37 -9.55 20.88
N ALA A 260 5.99 -8.37 21.37
CA ALA A 260 4.66 -8.15 21.94
C ALA A 260 3.57 -8.28 20.87
N GLU A 261 3.91 -7.95 19.62
CA GLU A 261 3.03 -7.99 18.45
C GLU A 261 2.82 -9.44 17.95
N CYS A 262 3.80 -10.31 18.22
CA CYS A 262 3.76 -11.72 17.86
C CYS A 262 4.14 -12.61 19.04
N PRO A 263 3.26 -12.76 20.03
CA PRO A 263 3.55 -13.54 21.24
C PRO A 263 3.72 -15.04 20.98
N ASP A 264 3.24 -15.53 19.85
CA ASP A 264 3.29 -16.94 19.46
C ASP A 264 4.62 -17.39 18.88
N GLN A 265 5.63 -16.53 18.89
CA GLN A 265 6.98 -16.74 18.33
C GLN A 265 6.99 -17.04 16.83
N ALA A 266 6.00 -16.63 16.16
CA ALA A 266 5.54 -17.33 15.04
C ALA A 266 5.37 -16.46 13.82
N CYS A 267 5.50 -15.16 13.94
CA CYS A 267 5.41 -14.26 12.81
C CYS A 267 6.66 -13.39 12.67
N ARG A 268 6.84 -12.89 11.51
CA ARG A 268 7.87 -11.90 11.23
C ARG A 268 7.34 -10.56 11.69
N THR A 269 8.19 -9.78 12.33
CA THR A 269 7.80 -8.52 12.98
C THR A 269 8.50 -7.32 12.39
N GLN A 270 9.26 -7.51 11.32
CA GLN A 270 9.89 -6.43 10.59
C GLN A 270 9.45 -6.47 9.13
N PRO A 271 9.03 -5.33 8.59
CA PRO A 271 8.64 -5.24 7.18
C PRO A 271 9.82 -5.53 6.26
N GLY A 272 9.50 -5.99 5.05
CA GLY A 272 10.45 -6.11 3.96
C GLY A 272 10.74 -4.75 3.32
N THR A 273 11.71 -4.75 2.44
CA THR A 273 12.00 -3.58 1.60
C THR A 273 10.79 -3.25 0.73
N GLY A 274 10.37 -1.99 0.73
CA GLY A 274 9.24 -1.50 -0.08
C GLY A 274 7.91 -1.46 0.66
N PHE A 275 7.86 -1.85 1.93
CA PHE A 275 6.67 -1.65 2.75
C PHE A 275 6.42 -0.16 3.01
N GLU A 276 7.44 0.54 3.45
CA GLU A 276 7.44 1.99 3.58
C GLU A 276 7.99 2.64 2.31
N TYR A 277 7.40 3.74 1.87
CA TYR A 277 7.88 4.57 0.78
C TYR A 277 7.94 6.04 1.20
N ASP A 278 8.93 6.75 0.65
CA ASP A 278 9.25 8.12 0.99
C ASP A 278 8.28 9.14 0.38
N ASP A 279 8.40 10.38 0.85
CA ASP A 279 7.65 11.51 0.32
C ASP A 279 8.10 11.82 -1.12
N GLU A 280 7.16 12.09 -2.00
CA GLU A 280 7.43 12.67 -3.30
C GLU A 280 7.37 14.19 -3.21
N THR A 281 8.38 14.86 -3.72
CA THR A 281 8.42 16.32 -3.79
C THR A 281 8.45 16.80 -5.23
N ALA A 282 7.92 17.98 -5.46
CA ALA A 282 7.91 18.59 -6.77
C ALA A 282 8.09 20.11 -6.67
N TRP A 283 8.75 20.69 -7.65
CA TRP A 283 8.68 22.12 -7.88
C TRP A 283 8.32 22.42 -9.34
N SER A 284 7.69 23.57 -9.54
CA SER A 284 7.29 24.02 -10.86
C SER A 284 7.52 25.51 -11.01
N PHE A 285 8.13 25.88 -12.14
CA PHE A 285 8.22 27.25 -12.60
C PHE A 285 7.43 27.39 -13.90
N GLU A 286 6.62 28.43 -13.99
CA GLU A 286 5.85 28.75 -15.19
C GLU A 286 5.91 30.22 -15.51
N VAL A 287 6.02 30.56 -16.79
CA VAL A 287 5.82 31.90 -17.33
C VAL A 287 4.87 31.85 -18.50
N GLY A 288 3.94 32.75 -18.57
CA GLY A 288 2.93 32.72 -19.63
C GLY A 288 2.27 34.04 -19.91
N GLY A 289 1.44 34.03 -20.95
CA GLY A 289 0.67 35.20 -21.34
C GLY A 289 -0.69 34.82 -21.92
N LYS A 290 -1.66 35.72 -21.70
CA LYS A 290 -3.00 35.67 -22.28
C LYS A 290 -3.28 36.97 -22.98
N HIS A 291 -3.60 36.90 -24.25
CA HIS A 291 -3.73 38.07 -25.11
C HIS A 291 -5.01 38.00 -25.91
N THR A 292 -5.72 39.09 -25.95
CA THR A 292 -6.91 39.29 -26.77
C THR A 292 -6.59 40.32 -27.85
N PHE A 293 -6.93 40.03 -29.09
CA PHE A 293 -6.67 40.86 -30.26
C PHE A 293 -7.96 41.03 -31.09
N LEU A 294 -7.97 41.99 -31.99
CA LEU A 294 -9.03 42.20 -32.96
C LEU A 294 -10.40 42.39 -32.33
N ASP A 295 -10.49 43.27 -31.31
CA ASP A 295 -11.72 43.54 -30.57
C ASP A 295 -12.39 42.25 -30.04
N GLY A 296 -11.60 41.35 -29.45
CA GLY A 296 -12.07 40.12 -28.84
C GLY A 296 -12.25 38.92 -29.79
N ARG A 297 -11.96 39.10 -31.09
CA ARG A 297 -12.13 38.03 -32.07
C ARG A 297 -11.03 36.97 -32.08
N MET A 298 -9.86 37.29 -31.52
CA MET A 298 -8.72 36.36 -31.47
C MET A 298 -8.17 36.35 -30.05
N ARG A 299 -7.93 35.17 -29.51
CA ARG A 299 -7.25 34.95 -28.22
C ARG A 299 -6.05 34.05 -28.43
N VAL A 300 -4.92 34.45 -27.83
CA VAL A 300 -3.67 33.67 -27.83
C VAL A 300 -3.24 33.50 -26.40
N ASN A 301 -3.14 32.23 -25.96
CA ASN A 301 -2.57 31.88 -24.67
C ASN A 301 -1.33 31.05 -24.92
N TRP A 302 -0.27 31.34 -24.16
CA TRP A 302 0.97 30.59 -24.22
C TRP A 302 1.52 30.43 -22.81
N ALA A 303 2.20 29.33 -22.57
CA ALA A 303 2.94 29.08 -21.36
C ALA A 303 4.21 28.30 -21.67
N TYR A 304 5.25 28.64 -20.93
CA TYR A 304 6.46 27.83 -20.80
C TYR A 304 6.58 27.42 -19.34
N TYR A 305 6.77 26.14 -19.09
CA TYR A 305 6.94 25.61 -17.74
C TYR A 305 8.10 24.63 -17.68
N ASN A 306 8.66 24.50 -16.49
CA ASN A 306 9.60 23.47 -16.11
C ASN A 306 9.19 22.93 -14.75
N SER A 307 9.06 21.61 -14.66
CA SER A 307 8.71 20.94 -13.41
C SER A 307 9.67 19.77 -13.18
N GLU A 308 10.05 19.58 -11.94
CA GLU A 308 10.91 18.49 -11.51
C GLU A 308 10.24 17.76 -10.34
N TYR A 309 10.32 16.46 -10.37
CA TYR A 309 9.78 15.56 -9.36
C TYR A 309 10.91 14.72 -8.82
N GLU A 310 10.98 14.60 -7.51
CA GLU A 310 11.95 13.77 -6.80
C GLU A 310 11.18 12.68 -6.04
N ASP A 311 11.79 11.49 -5.94
CA ASP A 311 11.29 10.33 -5.20
C ASP A 311 9.85 9.93 -5.59
N GLN A 312 9.58 9.83 -6.89
CA GLN A 312 8.26 9.45 -7.42
C GLN A 312 7.79 8.09 -6.90
N GLN A 313 6.55 8.06 -6.43
CA GLN A 313 5.87 6.89 -5.85
C GLN A 313 5.11 6.10 -6.92
#